data_9c1a77187f70187cdee87f332a2bd15e
#
_entry.id   9c1a77187f70187cdee87f332a2bd15e
#
_cell.length_a   1.000
_cell.length_b   1.000
_cell.length_c   1.000
_cell.angle_alpha   90.00
_cell.angle_beta   90.00
_cell.angle_gamma   90.00
#
_symmetry.space_group_name_H-M   'P 1'
#
loop_
_entity.id
_entity.type
_entity.pdbx_description
1 polymer ?
#
loop_
_entity_poly.entity_id
_entity_poly.type
_entity_poly.pdbx_seq_one_letter_code
_entity_poly.pdbx_strand_id
1 'polypeptide(L)'
;MGMMKMGSTQDVIVIGAGAAGLFFAGIAAARGKSVLLIDHRSKVAEKIRISGGGRCNFTNRYCGPDNFLSRNPHFAKSALAGYSADDFIRLVEGYGIPFHEKKLGQLFCDNNAQDIIDMLLAECSRHGVETAFGMEVQRLNKTGHGFEVISPDQTVEGRALVIATGGLSIPKIGATGFGYDIARQFGMKVVEPRAGLVPLTFTDSLKAFCAELSGLSVEASVACGNIR
;
A
#
# COMPACT_ATOMS: atom_id res chain seq x y z
N MET A 1 -12.55 -11.02 -16.80
CA MET A 1 -13.38 -10.80 -15.60
C MET A 1 -13.92 -12.17 -15.22
N GLY A 2 -13.18 -12.90 -14.36
CA GLY A 2 -13.55 -14.24 -13.93
C GLY A 2 -14.75 -14.15 -13.00
N MET A 3 -15.82 -14.89 -13.32
CA MET A 3 -16.96 -15.04 -12.40
C MET A 3 -16.47 -15.71 -11.14
N MET A 4 -16.71 -15.05 -10.00
CA MET A 4 -16.45 -15.60 -8.67
C MET A 4 -17.21 -16.90 -8.49
N LYS A 5 -16.52 -18.00 -8.18
CA LYS A 5 -17.17 -19.27 -7.83
C LYS A 5 -17.82 -19.11 -6.47
N MET A 6 -19.14 -18.90 -6.44
CA MET A 6 -19.91 -18.85 -5.20
C MET A 6 -19.75 -20.19 -4.46
N GLY A 7 -19.26 -20.12 -3.21
CA GLY A 7 -19.23 -21.25 -2.29
C GLY A 7 -17.89 -21.95 -2.06
N SER A 8 -16.76 -21.49 -2.63
CA SER A 8 -15.46 -22.06 -2.29
C SER A 8 -14.74 -21.23 -1.23
N THR A 9 -14.36 -21.88 -0.12
CA THR A 9 -13.52 -21.24 0.91
C THR A 9 -12.14 -20.98 0.32
N GLN A 10 -11.69 -19.72 0.34
CA GLN A 10 -10.35 -19.32 -0.09
C GLN A 10 -9.28 -19.72 0.93
N ASP A 11 -8.05 -20.00 0.49
CA ASP A 11 -6.94 -20.13 1.43
C ASP A 11 -6.66 -18.80 2.11
N VAL A 12 -6.73 -17.68 1.34
CA VAL A 12 -6.45 -16.34 1.85
C VAL A 12 -7.41 -15.31 1.26
N ILE A 13 -7.99 -14.49 2.11
CA ILE A 13 -8.65 -13.25 1.71
C ILE A 13 -7.72 -12.08 2.04
N VAL A 14 -7.49 -11.20 1.07
CA VAL A 14 -6.70 -9.97 1.22
C VAL A 14 -7.62 -8.77 1.09
N ILE A 15 -7.63 -7.88 2.08
CA ILE A 15 -8.40 -6.64 2.05
C ILE A 15 -7.46 -5.46 1.84
N GLY A 16 -7.66 -4.76 0.73
CA GLY A 16 -6.86 -3.63 0.26
C GLY A 16 -5.97 -3.98 -0.92
N ALA A 17 -6.30 -3.47 -2.11
CA ALA A 17 -5.53 -3.62 -3.34
C ALA A 17 -4.56 -2.44 -3.59
N GLY A 18 -3.84 -2.05 -2.54
CA GLY A 18 -2.68 -1.18 -2.61
C GLY A 18 -1.40 -1.95 -2.90
N ALA A 19 -0.24 -1.31 -2.77
CA ALA A 19 1.07 -1.93 -3.01
C ALA A 19 1.25 -3.24 -2.24
N ALA A 20 0.99 -3.24 -0.93
CA ALA A 20 1.16 -4.41 -0.07
C ALA A 20 0.20 -5.54 -0.42
N GLY A 21 -1.08 -5.23 -0.68
CA GLY A 21 -2.09 -6.25 -0.97
C GLY A 21 -1.89 -6.89 -2.32
N LEU A 22 -1.62 -6.11 -3.37
CA LEU A 22 -1.32 -6.65 -4.70
C LEU A 22 -0.06 -7.52 -4.68
N PHE A 23 1.01 -7.03 -4.05
CA PHE A 23 2.26 -7.76 -3.95
C PHE A 23 2.11 -9.07 -3.17
N PHE A 24 1.45 -9.03 -2.00
CA PHE A 24 1.18 -10.22 -1.20
C PHE A 24 0.33 -11.23 -1.97
N ALA A 25 -0.76 -10.77 -2.61
CA ALA A 25 -1.68 -11.64 -3.33
C ALA A 25 -0.98 -12.40 -4.46
N GLY A 26 -0.16 -11.72 -5.28
CA GLY A 26 0.63 -12.36 -6.33
C GLY A 26 1.57 -13.43 -5.79
N ILE A 27 2.33 -13.11 -4.72
CA ILE A 27 3.27 -14.07 -4.10
C ILE A 27 2.54 -15.26 -3.46
N ALA A 28 1.43 -15.04 -2.77
CA ALA A 28 0.67 -16.11 -2.15
C ALA A 28 0.09 -17.08 -3.21
N ALA A 29 -0.45 -16.52 -4.28
CA ALA A 29 -0.99 -17.31 -5.39
C ALA A 29 0.12 -18.06 -6.15
N ALA A 30 1.28 -17.45 -6.36
CA ALA A 30 2.46 -18.11 -6.94
C ALA A 30 2.93 -19.33 -6.12
N ARG A 31 2.62 -19.35 -4.81
CA ARG A 31 2.87 -20.47 -3.90
C ARG A 31 1.72 -21.49 -3.86
N GLY A 32 0.79 -21.43 -4.80
CA GLY A 32 -0.33 -22.37 -4.95
C GLY A 32 -1.49 -22.13 -3.97
N LYS A 33 -1.61 -20.93 -3.39
CA LYS A 33 -2.76 -20.58 -2.55
C LYS A 33 -3.88 -20.00 -3.39
N SER A 34 -5.14 -20.39 -3.09
CA SER A 34 -6.30 -19.66 -3.60
C SER A 34 -6.44 -18.33 -2.86
N VAL A 35 -6.46 -17.24 -3.62
CA VAL A 35 -6.43 -15.88 -3.06
C VAL A 35 -7.58 -15.06 -3.65
N LEU A 36 -8.37 -14.44 -2.76
CA LEU A 36 -9.32 -13.38 -3.11
C LEU A 36 -8.80 -12.03 -2.63
N LEU A 37 -8.60 -11.10 -3.55
CA LEU A 37 -8.18 -9.74 -3.28
C LEU A 37 -9.37 -8.79 -3.38
N ILE A 38 -9.71 -8.14 -2.27
CA ILE A 38 -10.86 -7.23 -2.13
C ILE A 38 -10.37 -5.79 -1.97
N ASP A 39 -11.02 -4.85 -2.64
CA ASP A 39 -10.89 -3.41 -2.38
C ASP A 39 -12.25 -2.72 -2.51
N HIS A 40 -12.51 -1.74 -1.64
CA HIS A 40 -13.75 -0.95 -1.69
C HIS A 40 -13.83 -0.04 -2.92
N ARG A 41 -12.70 0.25 -3.57
CA ARG A 41 -12.61 1.06 -4.78
C ARG A 41 -12.51 0.17 -6.01
N SER A 42 -13.16 0.59 -7.09
CA SER A 42 -13.00 -0.02 -8.42
C SER A 42 -11.64 0.32 -9.05
N LYS A 43 -11.11 1.51 -8.75
CA LYS A 43 -9.79 1.96 -9.19
C LYS A 43 -8.79 1.75 -8.04
N VAL A 44 -7.98 0.73 -8.15
CA VAL A 44 -7.04 0.30 -7.10
C VAL A 44 -5.68 1.01 -7.16
N ALA A 45 -4.85 0.83 -6.12
CA ALA A 45 -3.47 1.30 -6.04
C ALA A 45 -3.30 2.83 -6.10
N GLU A 46 -4.25 3.61 -5.59
CA GLU A 46 -4.23 5.07 -5.67
C GLU A 46 -2.96 5.71 -5.06
N LYS A 47 -2.42 5.17 -3.95
CA LYS A 47 -1.18 5.69 -3.36
C LYS A 47 0.03 5.47 -4.28
N ILE A 48 0.09 4.37 -5.02
CA ILE A 48 1.13 4.16 -6.04
C ILE A 48 0.96 5.21 -7.13
N ARG A 49 -0.25 5.38 -7.62
CA ARG A 49 -0.59 6.27 -8.74
C ARG A 49 -0.14 7.71 -8.52
N ILE A 50 -0.33 8.25 -7.32
CA ILE A 50 0.03 9.63 -7.00
C ILE A 50 1.47 9.78 -6.45
N SER A 51 2.13 8.68 -6.11
CA SER A 51 3.47 8.72 -5.53
C SER A 51 4.49 9.29 -6.53
N GLY A 52 5.48 10.01 -6.00
CA GLY A 52 6.54 10.58 -6.82
C GLY A 52 6.05 11.56 -7.90
N GLY A 53 4.92 12.26 -7.66
CA GLY A 53 4.33 13.15 -8.66
C GLY A 53 3.76 12.40 -9.89
N GLY A 54 3.25 11.19 -9.68
CA GLY A 54 2.69 10.34 -10.74
C GLY A 54 3.71 9.44 -11.44
N ARG A 55 4.99 9.51 -11.06
CA ARG A 55 6.06 8.66 -11.60
C ARG A 55 6.44 7.47 -10.73
N CYS A 56 5.77 7.26 -9.63
CA CYS A 56 6.04 6.24 -8.64
C CYS A 56 7.50 6.21 -8.14
N ASN A 57 7.77 6.74 -6.96
CA ASN A 57 8.98 6.38 -6.25
C ASN A 57 8.80 4.95 -5.71
N PHE A 58 9.21 3.95 -6.50
CA PHE A 58 8.85 2.57 -6.22
C PHE A 58 9.78 1.90 -5.19
N THR A 59 11.03 2.36 -5.05
CA THR A 59 11.95 1.94 -3.99
C THR A 59 13.09 2.93 -3.80
N ASN A 60 13.92 2.65 -2.79
CA ASN A 60 15.21 3.31 -2.59
C ASN A 60 16.30 2.24 -2.51
N ARG A 61 17.36 2.41 -3.30
CA ARG A 61 18.48 1.47 -3.40
C ARG A 61 19.17 1.22 -2.07
N TYR A 62 19.21 2.23 -1.20
CA TYR A 62 19.86 2.18 0.10
C TYR A 62 18.87 1.94 1.26
N CYS A 63 17.67 1.43 0.94
CA CYS A 63 16.66 1.15 1.95
C CYS A 63 17.10 0.01 2.87
N GLY A 64 17.24 0.30 4.15
CA GLY A 64 17.61 -0.64 5.19
C GLY A 64 16.79 -0.46 6.46
N PRO A 65 16.96 -1.33 7.46
CA PRO A 65 16.18 -1.28 8.71
C PRO A 65 16.22 0.07 9.43
N ASP A 66 17.33 0.78 9.35
CA ASP A 66 17.55 2.07 10.02
C ASP A 66 16.74 3.22 9.42
N ASN A 67 16.17 3.01 8.22
CA ASN A 67 15.27 3.97 7.58
C ASN A 67 13.83 3.86 8.09
N PHE A 68 13.51 2.87 8.93
CA PHE A 68 12.18 2.63 9.47
C PHE A 68 12.08 3.02 10.94
N LEU A 69 11.54 4.20 11.19
CA LEU A 69 11.42 4.74 12.54
C LEU A 69 10.18 4.17 13.23
N SER A 70 10.39 3.47 14.34
CA SER A 70 9.31 2.97 15.20
C SER A 70 9.81 2.76 16.63
N ARG A 71 8.88 2.51 17.56
CA ARG A 71 9.23 2.11 18.94
C ARG A 71 9.92 0.75 19.00
N ASN A 72 9.73 -0.10 17.98
CA ASN A 72 10.44 -1.35 17.82
C ASN A 72 11.47 -1.21 16.68
N PRO A 73 12.75 -0.96 16.97
CA PRO A 73 13.79 -0.79 15.95
C PRO A 73 14.06 -2.06 15.14
N HIS A 74 13.52 -3.20 15.56
CA HIS A 74 13.69 -4.48 14.87
C HIS A 74 12.50 -4.83 13.95
N PHE A 75 11.47 -4.00 13.92
CA PHE A 75 10.21 -4.29 13.22
C PHE A 75 10.40 -4.68 11.75
N ALA A 76 11.25 -3.94 11.02
CA ALA A 76 11.43 -4.15 9.58
C ALA A 76 12.53 -5.16 9.20
N LYS A 77 13.37 -5.60 10.16
CA LYS A 77 14.59 -6.39 9.86
C LYS A 77 14.30 -7.68 9.10
N SER A 78 13.40 -8.50 9.59
CA SER A 78 13.08 -9.80 8.96
C SER A 78 12.45 -9.62 7.57
N ALA A 79 11.57 -8.63 7.41
CA ALA A 79 10.91 -8.37 6.14
C ALA A 79 11.93 -7.95 5.08
N LEU A 80 12.81 -7.00 5.41
CA LEU A 80 13.84 -6.50 4.49
C LEU A 80 14.94 -7.52 4.20
N ALA A 81 15.24 -8.43 5.15
CA ALA A 81 16.14 -9.55 4.90
C ALA A 81 15.51 -10.62 4.00
N GLY A 82 14.20 -10.81 4.08
CA GLY A 82 13.46 -11.77 3.26
C GLY A 82 13.13 -11.28 1.85
N TYR A 83 13.05 -9.97 1.65
CA TYR A 83 12.80 -9.31 0.37
C TYR A 83 13.40 -7.91 0.38
N SER A 84 14.48 -7.75 -0.36
CA SER A 84 15.28 -6.52 -0.39
C SER A 84 14.79 -5.52 -1.44
N ALA A 85 15.34 -4.30 -1.41
CA ALA A 85 15.14 -3.33 -2.49
C ALA A 85 15.61 -3.87 -3.85
N ASP A 86 16.73 -4.61 -3.88
CA ASP A 86 17.26 -5.20 -5.10
C ASP A 86 16.36 -6.32 -5.65
N ASP A 87 15.65 -7.07 -4.79
CA ASP A 87 14.66 -8.05 -5.25
C ASP A 87 13.52 -7.37 -6.00
N PHE A 88 13.05 -6.23 -5.49
CA PHE A 88 12.00 -5.47 -6.17
C PHE A 88 12.50 -4.81 -7.46
N ILE A 89 13.73 -4.30 -7.46
CA ILE A 89 14.37 -3.76 -8.67
C ILE A 89 14.44 -4.83 -9.77
N ARG A 90 14.89 -6.04 -9.43
CA ARG A 90 14.92 -7.16 -10.38
C ARG A 90 13.54 -7.51 -10.94
N LEU A 91 12.50 -7.42 -10.13
CA LEU A 91 11.13 -7.62 -10.61
C LEU A 91 10.73 -6.55 -11.63
N VAL A 92 11.01 -5.28 -11.34
CA VAL A 92 10.73 -4.14 -12.24
C VAL A 92 11.51 -4.28 -13.56
N GLU A 93 12.78 -4.64 -13.50
CA GLU A 93 13.63 -4.92 -14.67
C GLU A 93 13.11 -6.10 -15.48
N GLY A 94 12.65 -7.17 -14.82
CA GLY A 94 12.06 -8.34 -15.47
C GLY A 94 10.81 -8.05 -16.28
N TYR A 95 10.11 -6.96 -15.95
CA TYR A 95 8.98 -6.44 -16.72
C TYR A 95 9.38 -5.40 -17.79
N GLY A 96 10.67 -5.09 -17.91
CA GLY A 96 11.17 -4.10 -18.85
C GLY A 96 10.70 -2.67 -18.59
N ILE A 97 10.35 -2.36 -17.32
CA ILE A 97 9.90 -1.02 -16.94
C ILE A 97 11.10 -0.09 -16.83
N PRO A 98 11.19 0.98 -17.64
CA PRO A 98 12.30 1.91 -17.58
C PRO A 98 12.18 2.80 -16.33
N PHE A 99 13.32 3.04 -15.68
CA PHE A 99 13.41 3.87 -14.48
C PHE A 99 14.76 4.58 -14.38
N HIS A 100 14.81 5.61 -13.56
CA HIS A 100 16.04 6.35 -13.24
C HIS A 100 16.20 6.54 -11.73
N GLU A 101 17.45 6.73 -11.32
CA GLU A 101 17.79 7.12 -9.96
C GLU A 101 17.79 8.65 -9.84
N LYS A 102 17.10 9.14 -8.82
CA LYS A 102 17.18 10.52 -8.34
C LYS A 102 18.18 10.65 -7.18
N LYS A 103 18.09 11.75 -6.45
CA LYS A 103 18.91 11.98 -5.25
C LYS A 103 18.75 10.85 -4.23
N LEU A 104 19.83 10.49 -3.55
CA LEU A 104 19.85 9.58 -2.40
C LEU A 104 19.31 8.17 -2.67
N GLY A 105 19.49 7.65 -3.87
CA GLY A 105 19.09 6.28 -4.21
C GLY A 105 17.61 6.06 -4.49
N GLN A 106 16.81 7.12 -4.57
CA GLN A 106 15.38 7.02 -4.91
C GLN A 106 15.20 6.61 -6.37
N LEU A 107 14.39 5.58 -6.63
CA LEU A 107 14.11 5.08 -7.98
C LEU A 107 12.69 5.44 -8.43
N PHE A 108 12.59 6.03 -9.62
CA PHE A 108 11.33 6.48 -10.22
C PHE A 108 11.14 5.89 -11.61
N CYS A 109 9.91 5.52 -11.96
CA CYS A 109 9.58 5.15 -13.33
C CYS A 109 9.79 6.33 -14.28
N ASP A 110 10.29 6.05 -15.47
CA ASP A 110 10.49 7.08 -16.49
C ASP A 110 9.15 7.53 -17.09
N ASN A 111 8.24 6.60 -17.33
CA ASN A 111 6.94 6.90 -17.90
C ASN A 111 5.98 7.42 -16.83
N ASN A 112 5.36 6.51 -16.06
CA ASN A 112 4.40 6.87 -15.03
C ASN A 112 4.19 5.72 -14.01
N ALA A 113 3.44 6.01 -12.95
CA ALA A 113 3.15 5.05 -11.89
C ALA A 113 2.28 3.87 -12.34
N GLN A 114 1.61 3.96 -13.49
CA GLN A 114 0.76 2.89 -14.02
C GLN A 114 1.58 1.65 -14.37
N ASP A 115 2.84 1.81 -14.80
CA ASP A 115 3.72 0.69 -15.12
C ASP A 115 3.88 -0.27 -13.93
N ILE A 116 4.10 0.27 -12.72
CA ILE A 116 4.18 -0.55 -11.49
C ILE A 116 2.84 -1.16 -11.13
N ILE A 117 1.74 -0.45 -11.32
CA ILE A 117 0.39 -0.97 -11.05
C ILE A 117 0.08 -2.13 -11.98
N ASP A 118 0.36 -1.98 -13.26
CA ASP A 118 0.11 -3.01 -14.28
C ASP A 118 0.98 -4.24 -14.05
N MET A 119 2.24 -4.06 -13.66
CA MET A 119 3.13 -5.14 -13.25
C MET A 119 2.54 -5.94 -12.07
N LEU A 120 2.10 -5.27 -11.01
CA LEU A 120 1.53 -5.93 -9.83
C LEU A 120 0.21 -6.66 -10.15
N LEU A 121 -0.65 -6.06 -10.99
CA LEU A 121 -1.87 -6.67 -11.47
C LEU A 121 -1.59 -7.87 -12.38
N ALA A 122 -0.55 -7.80 -13.22
CA ALA A 122 -0.12 -8.90 -14.06
C ALA A 122 0.39 -10.08 -13.23
N GLU A 123 1.15 -9.84 -12.15
CA GLU A 123 1.57 -10.89 -11.21
C GLU A 123 0.36 -11.58 -10.57
N CYS A 124 -0.64 -10.81 -10.12
CA CYS A 124 -1.88 -11.36 -9.59
C CYS A 124 -2.62 -12.21 -10.63
N SER A 125 -2.79 -11.69 -11.85
CA SER A 125 -3.49 -12.38 -12.93
C SER A 125 -2.78 -13.65 -13.39
N ARG A 126 -1.46 -13.61 -13.52
CA ARG A 126 -0.61 -14.74 -13.93
C ARG A 126 -0.80 -15.96 -13.02
N HIS A 127 -0.97 -15.70 -11.73
CA HIS A 127 -1.10 -16.74 -10.71
C HIS A 127 -2.54 -17.03 -10.29
N GLY A 128 -3.54 -16.46 -10.98
CA GLY A 128 -4.96 -16.78 -10.78
C GLY A 128 -5.56 -16.16 -9.51
N VAL A 129 -5.09 -14.99 -9.07
CA VAL A 129 -5.72 -14.24 -7.99
C VAL A 129 -7.12 -13.81 -8.42
N GLU A 130 -8.14 -14.20 -7.64
CA GLU A 130 -9.49 -13.67 -7.81
C GLU A 130 -9.58 -12.25 -7.25
N THR A 131 -10.29 -11.36 -7.93
CA THR A 131 -10.41 -9.96 -7.51
C THR A 131 -11.87 -9.53 -7.35
N ALA A 132 -12.16 -8.79 -6.27
CA ALA A 132 -13.45 -8.18 -5.99
C ALA A 132 -13.25 -6.67 -5.72
N PHE A 133 -13.03 -5.91 -6.79
CA PHE A 133 -12.88 -4.46 -6.71
C PHE A 133 -14.24 -3.75 -6.71
N GLY A 134 -14.38 -2.72 -5.89
CA GLY A 134 -15.65 -2.06 -5.61
C GLY A 134 -16.47 -2.76 -4.53
N MET A 135 -15.92 -3.78 -3.86
CA MET A 135 -16.58 -4.51 -2.78
C MET A 135 -16.29 -3.84 -1.44
N GLU A 136 -17.29 -3.25 -0.83
CA GLU A 136 -17.21 -2.66 0.50
C GLU A 136 -17.37 -3.73 1.58
N VAL A 137 -16.40 -3.81 2.48
CA VAL A 137 -16.45 -4.73 3.63
C VAL A 137 -17.19 -4.06 4.79
N GLN A 138 -18.34 -4.62 5.17
CA GLN A 138 -19.14 -4.13 6.29
C GLN A 138 -18.78 -4.79 7.61
N ARG A 139 -18.48 -6.08 7.60
CA ARG A 139 -18.17 -6.85 8.81
C ARG A 139 -17.16 -7.95 8.54
N LEU A 140 -16.36 -8.22 9.55
CA LEU A 140 -15.42 -9.33 9.60
C LEU A 140 -15.70 -10.17 10.84
N ASN A 141 -15.87 -11.47 10.66
CA ASN A 141 -16.04 -12.42 11.76
C ASN A 141 -14.92 -13.46 11.71
N LYS A 142 -14.49 -13.89 12.91
CA LYS A 142 -13.66 -15.09 13.04
C LYS A 142 -14.60 -16.28 13.26
N THR A 143 -14.41 -17.32 12.48
CA THR A 143 -15.15 -18.58 12.59
C THR A 143 -14.27 -19.69 13.17
N GLY A 144 -14.84 -20.87 13.42
CA GLY A 144 -14.06 -22.04 13.84
C GLY A 144 -13.06 -22.54 12.79
N HIS A 145 -13.21 -22.14 11.52
CA HIS A 145 -12.42 -22.63 10.39
C HIS A 145 -11.66 -21.52 9.64
N GLY A 146 -11.74 -20.26 10.11
CA GLY A 146 -11.09 -19.14 9.45
C GLY A 146 -11.79 -17.81 9.68
N PHE A 147 -12.08 -17.12 8.60
CA PHE A 147 -12.67 -15.78 8.61
C PHE A 147 -13.80 -15.69 7.61
N GLU A 148 -14.79 -14.90 7.95
CA GLU A 148 -15.91 -14.52 7.13
C GLU A 148 -15.88 -13.02 6.88
N VAL A 149 -15.96 -12.63 5.61
CA VAL A 149 -15.99 -11.24 5.15
C VAL A 149 -17.36 -10.97 4.56
N ILE A 150 -18.09 -10.05 5.17
CA ILE A 150 -19.47 -9.71 4.80
C ILE A 150 -19.49 -8.36 4.11
N SER A 151 -20.07 -8.32 2.92
CA SER A 151 -20.43 -7.12 2.17
C SER A 151 -21.95 -6.99 2.04
N PRO A 152 -22.49 -5.88 1.50
CA PRO A 152 -23.93 -5.75 1.27
C PRO A 152 -24.52 -6.86 0.41
N ASP A 153 -23.76 -7.34 -0.57
CA ASP A 153 -24.26 -8.21 -1.62
C ASP A 153 -23.85 -9.68 -1.44
N GLN A 154 -22.83 -9.95 -0.64
CA GLN A 154 -22.30 -11.30 -0.51
C GLN A 154 -21.45 -11.51 0.74
N THR A 155 -21.31 -12.77 1.11
CA THR A 155 -20.37 -13.23 2.14
C THR A 155 -19.32 -14.15 1.49
N VAL A 156 -18.06 -13.94 1.86
CA VAL A 156 -16.94 -14.78 1.40
C VAL A 156 -16.19 -15.34 2.59
N GLU A 157 -15.71 -16.58 2.46
CA GLU A 157 -14.98 -17.27 3.52
C GLU A 157 -13.53 -17.53 3.12
N GLY A 158 -12.64 -17.45 4.09
CA GLY A 158 -11.23 -17.78 3.90
C GLY A 158 -10.59 -18.33 5.16
N ARG A 159 -9.59 -19.19 4.98
CA ARG A 159 -8.84 -19.77 6.11
C ARG A 159 -7.95 -18.76 6.80
N ALA A 160 -7.41 -17.83 6.03
CA ALA A 160 -6.58 -16.73 6.53
C ALA A 160 -7.09 -15.37 6.00
N LEU A 161 -6.85 -14.32 6.78
CA LEU A 161 -7.22 -12.95 6.45
C LEU A 161 -5.98 -12.05 6.53
N VAL A 162 -5.75 -11.27 5.48
CA VAL A 162 -4.69 -10.27 5.42
C VAL A 162 -5.31 -8.88 5.29
N ILE A 163 -4.98 -8.00 6.21
CA ILE A 163 -5.39 -6.59 6.19
C ILE A 163 -4.25 -5.76 5.58
N ALA A 164 -4.44 -5.29 4.36
CA ALA A 164 -3.47 -4.51 3.59
C ALA A 164 -4.00 -3.13 3.18
N THR A 165 -4.93 -2.57 3.97
CA THR A 165 -5.65 -1.32 3.68
C THR A 165 -4.79 -0.06 3.81
N GLY A 166 -3.57 -0.19 4.30
CA GLY A 166 -2.67 0.93 4.55
C GLY A 166 -3.03 1.73 5.80
N GLY A 167 -2.36 2.85 5.98
CA GLY A 167 -2.55 3.76 7.11
C GLY A 167 -3.30 5.04 6.75
N LEU A 168 -3.52 5.89 7.76
CA LEU A 168 -4.29 7.16 7.70
C LEU A 168 -3.58 8.30 6.95
N SER A 169 -2.85 8.00 5.87
CA SER A 169 -2.23 9.04 5.05
C SER A 169 -3.13 9.39 3.85
N ILE A 170 -3.32 10.67 3.59
CA ILE A 170 -4.07 11.21 2.45
C ILE A 170 -5.54 10.69 2.45
N PRO A 171 -6.40 11.13 3.37
CA PRO A 171 -7.79 10.66 3.44
C PRO A 171 -8.58 10.85 2.15
N LYS A 172 -8.27 11.90 1.37
CA LYS A 172 -8.94 12.22 0.09
C LYS A 172 -8.88 11.09 -0.95
N ILE A 173 -7.92 10.18 -0.84
CA ILE A 173 -7.80 9.02 -1.74
C ILE A 173 -8.32 7.71 -1.13
N GLY A 174 -9.12 7.78 -0.07
CA GLY A 174 -9.81 6.63 0.53
C GLY A 174 -9.04 5.96 1.67
N ALA A 175 -8.02 6.63 2.25
CA ALA A 175 -7.37 6.11 3.46
C ALA A 175 -8.32 6.22 4.66
N THR A 176 -8.55 5.10 5.35
CA THR A 176 -9.42 4.99 6.53
C THR A 176 -8.69 4.34 7.71
N GLY A 177 -9.28 4.39 8.89
CA GLY A 177 -8.82 3.68 10.09
C GLY A 177 -9.16 2.18 10.11
N PHE A 178 -9.79 1.65 9.07
CA PHE A 178 -10.32 0.30 9.02
C PHE A 178 -9.36 -0.77 9.56
N GLY A 179 -8.10 -0.78 9.12
CA GLY A 179 -7.11 -1.76 9.58
C GLY A 179 -6.83 -1.68 11.09
N TYR A 180 -6.87 -0.48 11.67
CA TYR A 180 -6.70 -0.30 13.13
C TYR A 180 -7.93 -0.77 13.89
N ASP A 181 -9.13 -0.56 13.35
CA ASP A 181 -10.37 -0.99 13.99
C ASP A 181 -10.49 -2.52 13.98
N ILE A 182 -10.09 -3.16 12.89
CA ILE A 182 -10.00 -4.62 12.81
C ILE A 182 -8.94 -5.16 13.79
N ALA A 183 -7.79 -4.52 13.90
CA ALA A 183 -6.78 -4.92 14.88
C ALA A 183 -7.34 -4.87 16.33
N ARG A 184 -8.06 -3.81 16.67
CA ARG A 184 -8.72 -3.68 17.96
C ARG A 184 -9.82 -4.73 18.16
N GLN A 185 -10.64 -4.98 17.13
CA GLN A 185 -11.69 -6.01 17.16
C GLN A 185 -11.13 -7.40 17.50
N PHE A 186 -9.94 -7.72 16.99
CA PHE A 186 -9.25 -8.98 17.29
C PHE A 186 -8.32 -8.92 18.50
N GLY A 187 -8.48 -7.91 19.38
CA GLY A 187 -7.75 -7.79 20.64
C GLY A 187 -6.28 -7.40 20.49
N MET A 188 -5.84 -6.97 19.32
CA MET A 188 -4.46 -6.51 19.12
C MET A 188 -4.27 -5.10 19.67
N LYS A 189 -3.14 -4.88 20.36
CA LYS A 189 -2.77 -3.54 20.85
C LYS A 189 -2.33 -2.67 19.67
N VAL A 190 -3.06 -1.61 19.40
CA VAL A 190 -2.69 -0.59 18.42
C VAL A 190 -1.89 0.50 19.11
N VAL A 191 -0.66 0.73 18.66
CA VAL A 191 0.11 1.91 19.05
C VAL A 191 -0.43 3.10 18.28
N GLU A 192 -0.79 4.17 18.99
CA GLU A 192 -1.40 5.36 18.38
C GLU A 192 -0.53 5.91 17.25
N PRO A 193 -1.06 6.00 16.02
CA PRO A 193 -0.32 6.52 14.89
C PRO A 193 -0.07 8.02 15.07
N ARG A 194 1.14 8.46 14.72
CA ARG A 194 1.49 9.87 14.66
C ARG A 194 1.97 10.21 13.27
N ALA A 195 1.56 11.38 12.75
CA ALA A 195 2.04 11.87 11.48
C ALA A 195 3.56 12.10 11.57
N GLY A 196 4.32 11.38 10.74
CA GLY A 196 5.77 11.54 10.65
C GLY A 196 6.18 12.60 9.64
N LEU A 197 5.29 12.95 8.70
CA LEU A 197 5.47 14.00 7.71
C LEU A 197 4.21 14.85 7.67
N VAL A 198 4.37 16.14 7.94
CA VAL A 198 3.26 17.11 8.00
C VAL A 198 3.57 18.28 7.07
N PRO A 199 2.65 18.67 6.18
CA PRO A 199 2.87 19.84 5.33
C PRO A 199 2.83 21.12 6.18
N LEU A 200 3.73 22.04 5.89
CA LEU A 200 3.61 23.43 6.37
C LEU A 200 2.49 24.12 5.58
N THR A 201 1.65 24.86 6.27
CA THR A 201 0.56 25.63 5.66
C THR A 201 0.81 27.10 5.86
N PHE A 202 0.46 27.88 4.85
CA PHE A 202 0.52 29.34 4.89
C PHE A 202 -0.89 29.92 4.98
N THR A 203 -1.01 31.08 5.61
CA THR A 203 -2.25 31.86 5.73
C THR A 203 -2.10 33.21 5.04
N ASP A 204 -3.22 33.87 4.81
CA ASP A 204 -3.31 35.25 4.36
C ASP A 204 -2.46 35.60 3.12
N SER A 205 -1.75 36.71 3.15
CA SER A 205 -0.95 37.21 2.04
C SER A 205 0.17 36.25 1.61
N LEU A 206 0.79 35.55 2.58
CA LEU A 206 1.83 34.57 2.28
C LEU A 206 1.28 33.37 1.51
N LYS A 207 0.05 32.94 1.80
CA LYS A 207 -0.63 31.89 1.04
C LYS A 207 -0.86 32.32 -0.41
N ALA A 208 -1.32 33.55 -0.63
CA ALA A 208 -1.54 34.08 -1.97
C ALA A 208 -0.23 34.11 -2.78
N PHE A 209 0.85 34.65 -2.19
CA PHE A 209 2.17 34.64 -2.80
C PHE A 209 2.70 33.25 -3.13
N CYS A 210 2.61 32.31 -2.18
CA CYS A 210 3.07 30.93 -2.40
C CYS A 210 2.22 30.16 -3.43
N ALA A 211 0.95 30.54 -3.63
CA ALA A 211 0.10 29.93 -4.64
C ALA A 211 0.61 30.20 -6.07
N GLU A 212 1.16 31.38 -6.31
CA GLU A 212 1.79 31.77 -7.59
C GLU A 212 3.08 30.98 -7.87
N LEU A 213 3.74 30.49 -6.80
CA LEU A 213 4.97 29.71 -6.85
C LEU A 213 4.72 28.18 -6.83
N SER A 214 3.47 27.75 -7.00
CA SER A 214 3.10 26.34 -6.95
C SER A 214 3.89 25.51 -7.98
N GLY A 215 4.53 24.45 -7.52
CA GLY A 215 5.37 23.57 -8.35
C GLY A 215 6.87 23.91 -8.32
N LEU A 216 7.26 25.01 -7.71
CA LEU A 216 8.68 25.32 -7.49
C LEU A 216 9.24 24.51 -6.31
N SER A 217 10.49 24.12 -6.43
CA SER A 217 11.27 23.51 -5.35
C SER A 217 12.47 24.40 -5.04
N VAL A 218 12.71 24.65 -3.75
CA VAL A 218 13.81 25.47 -3.29
C VAL A 218 14.53 24.78 -2.14
N GLU A 219 15.84 24.94 -2.08
CA GLU A 219 16.60 24.54 -0.89
C GLU A 219 16.36 25.57 0.20
N ALA A 220 15.86 25.11 1.34
CA ALA A 220 15.50 25.98 2.46
C ALA A 220 15.99 25.40 3.79
N SER A 221 16.35 26.29 4.70
CA SER A 221 16.58 25.94 6.10
C SER A 221 15.38 26.41 6.91
N VAL A 222 14.75 25.47 7.61
CA VAL A 222 13.59 25.77 8.46
C VAL A 222 13.98 25.57 9.91
N ALA A 223 13.71 26.55 10.75
CA ALA A 223 13.99 26.49 12.18
C ALA A 223 12.74 26.84 12.99
N CYS A 224 12.56 26.15 14.11
CA CYS A 224 11.53 26.47 15.11
C CYS A 224 12.18 26.49 16.51
N GLY A 225 12.31 27.68 17.07
CA GLY A 225 13.11 27.89 18.28
C GLY A 225 14.56 27.45 18.07
N ASN A 226 15.05 26.54 18.90
CA ASN A 226 16.41 25.99 18.82
C ASN A 226 16.54 24.74 17.93
N ILE A 227 15.45 24.31 17.27
CA ILE A 227 15.42 23.13 16.40
C ILE A 227 15.63 23.59 14.96
N ARG A 228 16.65 23.04 14.31
CA ARG A 228 16.94 23.20 12.89
C ARG A 228 16.63 21.94 12.11
#